data_28e716d82f4189667b553f3d9479cfbf
#
_entry.id   28e716d82f4189667b553f3d9479cfbf
#
_cell.length_a   1.000
_cell.length_b   1.000
_cell.length_c   1.000
_cell.angle_alpha   90.00
_cell.angle_beta   90.00
_cell.angle_gamma   90.00
#
_symmetry.space_group_name_H-M   'P 1'
#
loop_
_entity.id
_entity.type
_entity.pdbx_description
1 polymer ?
#
loop_
_entity_poly.entity_id
_entity_poly.type
_entity_poly.pdbx_seq_one_letter_code
_entity_poly.pdbx_strand_id
1 'polypeptide(L)'
;ITTPEMDAYAKALVQGVQSSLGTVTTYGNGTGIAFSLKIETMTKAEMESQMAAGTYDIALYPMEAASQSPVTFLSDLLSTNYMKLQSDKIEQALTVAKNATAGTATAACRACEQALIQTGAVLPVFYESAYYVMAGGVSGVQFHPGSGRVSFVEAVRA
;
A
#
# COMPACT_ATOMS: atom_id res chain seq x y z
N ILE A 1 -0.39 11.05 9.01
CA ILE A 1 -0.61 10.08 10.11
C ILE A 1 0.06 8.74 9.80
N THR A 2 0.46 8.01 10.81
CA THR A 2 1.13 6.70 10.69
C THR A 2 0.95 5.87 11.97
N THR A 3 1.34 4.58 11.91
CA THR A 3 1.39 3.72 13.09
C THR A 3 2.82 3.67 13.68
N PRO A 4 3.00 3.20 14.94
CA PRO A 4 4.32 3.09 15.55
C PRO A 4 5.31 2.25 14.74
N GLU A 5 4.86 1.17 14.13
CA GLU A 5 5.68 0.28 13.31
C GLU A 5 6.22 0.98 12.06
N MET A 6 5.45 1.94 11.53
CA MET A 6 5.78 2.68 10.30
C MET A 6 6.48 4.02 10.57
N ASP A 7 6.67 4.41 11.83
CA ASP A 7 7.19 5.74 12.21
C ASP A 7 8.58 6.03 11.60
N ALA A 8 9.47 5.05 11.60
CA ALA A 8 10.79 5.20 11.00
C ALA A 8 10.73 5.47 9.49
N TYR A 9 9.83 4.77 8.78
CA TYR A 9 9.60 4.98 7.35
C TYR A 9 8.96 6.34 7.08
N ALA A 10 8.00 6.76 7.91
CA ALA A 10 7.37 8.07 7.80
C ALA A 10 8.41 9.20 7.95
N LYS A 11 9.31 9.08 8.93
CA LYS A 11 10.42 10.03 9.13
C LYS A 11 11.35 10.09 7.92
N ALA A 12 11.73 8.94 7.37
CA ALA A 12 12.57 8.87 6.18
C ALA A 12 11.90 9.50 4.95
N LEU A 13 10.60 9.26 4.74
CA LEU A 13 9.83 9.87 3.67
C LEU A 13 9.73 11.39 3.82
N VAL A 14 9.40 11.87 5.02
CA VAL A 14 9.33 13.33 5.30
C VAL A 14 10.68 13.98 5.05
N GLN A 15 11.78 13.37 5.52
CA GLN A 15 13.13 13.87 5.29
C GLN A 15 13.47 13.88 3.80
N GLY A 16 13.12 12.83 3.05
CA GLY A 16 13.33 12.75 1.60
C GLY A 16 12.57 13.84 0.84
N VAL A 17 11.31 14.05 1.17
CA VAL A 17 10.47 15.11 0.57
C VAL A 17 11.03 16.50 0.89
N GLN A 18 11.36 16.77 2.15
CA GLN A 18 11.93 18.06 2.57
C GLN A 18 13.28 18.33 1.93
N SER A 19 14.13 17.30 1.78
CA SER A 19 15.43 17.43 1.12
C SER A 19 15.30 17.70 -0.39
N SER A 20 14.27 17.14 -1.03
CA SER A 20 14.05 17.26 -2.48
C SER A 20 13.33 18.56 -2.87
N LEU A 21 12.35 18.97 -2.07
CA LEU A 21 11.50 20.12 -2.38
C LEU A 21 11.87 21.37 -1.59
N GLY A 22 12.66 21.21 -0.52
CA GLY A 22 12.90 22.27 0.45
C GLY A 22 11.67 22.57 1.29
N THR A 23 11.69 23.69 2.01
CA THR A 23 10.57 24.15 2.83
C THR A 23 9.63 25.10 2.07
N VAL A 24 10.02 25.50 0.86
CA VAL A 24 9.23 26.39 0.00
C VAL A 24 9.23 25.82 -1.42
N THR A 25 8.04 25.58 -1.94
CA THR A 25 7.84 25.19 -3.34
C THR A 25 7.34 26.39 -4.14
N THR A 26 8.07 26.72 -5.23
CA THR A 26 7.66 27.80 -6.14
C THR A 26 6.87 27.20 -7.30
N TYR A 27 5.65 27.69 -7.50
CA TYR A 27 4.82 27.30 -8.63
C TYR A 27 5.04 28.23 -9.83
N GLY A 28 4.53 27.84 -11.00
CA GLY A 28 4.77 28.53 -12.27
C GLY A 28 4.35 30.01 -12.32
N ASN A 29 3.56 30.48 -11.35
CA ASN A 29 3.20 31.91 -11.18
C ASN A 29 4.19 32.68 -10.29
N GLY A 30 5.28 32.05 -9.85
CA GLY A 30 6.27 32.66 -8.96
C GLY A 30 5.87 32.73 -7.48
N THR A 31 4.71 32.17 -7.11
CA THR A 31 4.28 32.15 -5.72
C THR A 31 4.95 30.99 -4.99
N GLY A 32 5.75 31.27 -3.97
CA GLY A 32 6.30 30.27 -3.06
C GLY A 32 5.24 29.86 -2.02
N ILE A 33 5.05 28.55 -1.86
CA ILE A 33 4.23 28.01 -0.76
C ILE A 33 5.18 27.32 0.21
N ALA A 34 5.23 27.84 1.44
CA ALA A 34 5.90 27.15 2.54
C ALA A 34 5.05 25.95 2.96
N PHE A 35 5.65 24.78 3.06
CA PHE A 35 4.97 23.60 3.60
C PHE A 35 5.81 22.95 4.69
N SER A 36 5.14 22.36 5.65
CA SER A 36 5.73 21.59 6.72
C SER A 36 4.95 20.29 6.87
N LEU A 37 5.66 19.17 6.94
CA LEU A 37 5.07 17.87 7.19
C LEU A 37 5.28 17.52 8.67
N LYS A 38 4.18 17.36 9.40
CA LYS A 38 4.16 16.89 10.79
C LYS A 38 3.73 15.43 10.81
N ILE A 39 4.51 14.59 11.47
CA ILE A 39 4.16 13.19 11.67
C ILE A 39 3.34 13.08 12.96
N GLU A 40 2.18 12.45 12.85
CA GLU A 40 1.35 12.06 13.97
C GLU A 40 1.26 10.54 14.02
N THR A 41 1.82 9.96 15.08
CA THR A 41 1.83 8.51 15.30
C THR A 41 0.70 8.13 16.23
N MET A 42 -0.09 7.14 15.83
CA MET A 42 -1.27 6.70 16.57
C MET A 42 -1.48 5.19 16.40
N THR A 43 -2.39 4.61 17.18
CA THR A 43 -2.75 3.20 17.02
C THR A 43 -3.40 2.95 15.64
N LYS A 44 -3.32 1.71 15.16
CA LYS A 44 -3.96 1.33 13.88
C LYS A 44 -5.46 1.65 13.88
N ALA A 45 -6.16 1.39 14.99
CA ALA A 45 -7.58 1.65 15.10
C ALA A 45 -7.93 3.15 15.02
N GLU A 46 -7.14 4.01 15.66
CA GLU A 46 -7.29 5.46 15.57
C GLU A 46 -7.01 5.95 14.16
N MET A 47 -5.96 5.44 13.53
CA MET A 47 -5.62 5.78 12.16
C MET A 47 -6.71 5.39 11.18
N GLU A 48 -7.24 4.17 11.26
CA GLU A 48 -8.36 3.70 10.44
C GLU A 48 -9.62 4.56 10.65
N SER A 49 -9.89 4.96 11.90
CA SER A 49 -11.00 5.86 12.21
C SER A 49 -10.84 7.23 11.57
N GLN A 50 -9.63 7.82 11.63
CA GLN A 50 -9.34 9.11 10.97
C GLN A 50 -9.42 8.99 9.45
N MET A 51 -8.89 7.92 8.87
CA MET A 51 -8.98 7.66 7.43
C MET A 51 -10.44 7.48 7.00
N ALA A 52 -11.23 6.75 7.76
CA ALA A 52 -12.66 6.59 7.50
C ALA A 52 -13.44 7.90 7.61
N ALA A 53 -13.05 8.79 8.52
CA ALA A 53 -13.62 10.13 8.65
C ALA A 53 -13.13 11.11 7.57
N GLY A 54 -11.97 10.83 6.93
CA GLY A 54 -11.31 11.76 6.00
C GLY A 54 -10.64 12.94 6.70
N THR A 55 -10.22 12.76 7.95
CA THR A 55 -9.60 13.80 8.79
C THR A 55 -8.08 13.67 8.81
N TYR A 56 -7.47 13.52 7.65
CA TYR A 56 -6.02 13.41 7.48
C TYR A 56 -5.60 14.03 6.14
N ASP A 57 -4.35 14.46 6.04
CA ASP A 57 -3.77 14.95 4.79
C ASP A 57 -3.05 13.83 4.05
N ILE A 58 -2.16 13.12 4.75
CA ILE A 58 -1.38 11.99 4.23
C ILE A 58 -1.40 10.87 5.26
N ALA A 59 -1.60 9.63 4.80
CA ALA A 59 -1.52 8.44 5.62
C ALA A 59 -0.45 7.48 5.06
N LEU A 60 0.53 7.10 5.87
CA LEU A 60 1.42 5.99 5.59
C LEU A 60 0.85 4.75 6.28
N TYR A 61 0.20 3.90 5.50
CA TYR A 61 -0.58 2.79 6.00
C TYR A 61 -0.09 1.45 5.42
N PRO A 62 0.24 0.47 6.26
CA PRO A 62 0.59 -0.87 5.81
C PRO A 62 -0.68 -1.61 5.36
N MET A 63 -0.70 -2.08 4.13
CA MET A 63 -1.78 -2.92 3.63
C MET A 63 -1.31 -4.36 3.48
N GLU A 64 -2.05 -5.26 4.10
CA GLU A 64 -1.88 -6.70 3.90
C GLU A 64 -2.87 -7.17 2.83
N ALA A 65 -2.37 -7.91 1.85
CA ALA A 65 -3.23 -8.57 0.89
C ALA A 65 -3.88 -9.80 1.52
N ALA A 66 -5.20 -9.87 1.54
CA ALA A 66 -5.94 -11.06 2.01
C ALA A 66 -5.65 -12.30 1.14
N SER A 67 -5.20 -12.08 -0.10
CA SER A 67 -4.77 -13.12 -1.04
C SER A 67 -3.76 -12.56 -2.01
N GLN A 68 -3.04 -13.44 -2.75
CA GLN A 68 -2.16 -13.00 -3.84
C GLN A 68 -2.91 -12.60 -5.14
N SER A 69 -4.22 -12.52 -5.10
CA SER A 69 -4.99 -12.03 -6.23
C SER A 69 -4.92 -10.51 -6.30
N PRO A 70 -4.31 -9.92 -7.33
CA PRO A 70 -4.26 -8.47 -7.49
C PRO A 70 -5.65 -7.83 -7.53
N VAL A 71 -6.63 -8.51 -8.11
CA VAL A 71 -8.01 -8.00 -8.17
C VAL A 71 -8.68 -7.97 -6.80
N THR A 72 -8.38 -8.94 -5.93
CA THR A 72 -8.86 -8.94 -4.54
C THR A 72 -8.24 -7.78 -3.78
N PHE A 73 -6.92 -7.60 -3.89
CA PHE A 73 -6.21 -6.48 -3.26
C PHE A 73 -6.80 -5.12 -3.70
N LEU A 74 -6.98 -4.90 -5.00
CA LEU A 74 -7.58 -3.66 -5.52
C LEU A 74 -9.03 -3.47 -5.05
N SER A 75 -9.80 -4.55 -4.98
CA SER A 75 -11.17 -4.50 -4.45
C SER A 75 -11.20 -4.11 -2.98
N ASP A 76 -10.34 -4.72 -2.16
CA ASP A 76 -10.26 -4.43 -0.73
C ASP A 76 -9.81 -2.99 -0.48
N LEU A 77 -8.76 -2.54 -1.18
CA LEU A 77 -8.27 -1.16 -1.13
C LEU A 77 -9.37 -0.14 -1.45
N LEU A 78 -10.14 -0.39 -2.50
CA LEU A 78 -11.20 0.54 -2.92
C LEU A 78 -12.45 0.45 -2.05
N SER A 79 -12.74 -0.73 -1.46
CA SER A 79 -13.91 -0.93 -0.60
C SER A 79 -13.80 -0.19 0.72
N THR A 80 -12.60 0.00 1.28
CA THR A 80 -12.39 0.77 2.50
C THR A 80 -12.76 2.24 2.33
N ASN A 81 -12.66 2.73 1.10
CA ASN A 81 -12.88 4.13 0.73
C ASN A 81 -12.18 5.15 1.64
N TYR A 82 -11.02 4.78 2.19
CA TYR A 82 -10.21 5.68 3.02
C TYR A 82 -9.77 6.93 2.24
N MET A 83 -9.54 6.78 0.94
CA MET A 83 -9.15 7.87 0.04
C MET A 83 -10.29 8.84 -0.30
N LYS A 84 -11.54 8.52 0.06
CA LYS A 84 -12.74 9.27 -0.35
C LYS A 84 -12.82 9.53 -1.86
N LEU A 85 -12.28 8.59 -2.62
CA LEU A 85 -12.19 8.69 -4.07
C LEU A 85 -13.51 8.27 -4.71
N GLN A 86 -14.03 9.13 -5.57
CA GLN A 86 -15.17 8.84 -6.43
C GLN A 86 -14.71 8.99 -7.89
N SER A 87 -14.67 7.88 -8.62
CA SER A 87 -14.20 7.87 -10.00
C SER A 87 -14.81 6.72 -10.79
N ASP A 88 -15.73 7.05 -11.68
CA ASP A 88 -16.35 6.08 -12.60
C ASP A 88 -15.29 5.33 -13.42
N LYS A 89 -14.19 5.99 -13.78
CA LYS A 89 -13.08 5.38 -14.52
C LYS A 89 -12.43 4.23 -13.72
N ILE A 90 -12.23 4.42 -12.42
CA ILE A 90 -11.64 3.40 -11.56
C ILE A 90 -12.64 2.26 -11.33
N GLU A 91 -13.90 2.57 -11.09
CA GLU A 91 -14.95 1.57 -10.91
C GLU A 91 -15.13 0.69 -12.16
N GLN A 92 -15.11 1.30 -13.32
CA GLN A 92 -15.13 0.58 -14.60
C GLN A 92 -13.89 -0.30 -14.77
N ALA A 93 -12.69 0.24 -14.50
CA ALA A 93 -11.44 -0.52 -14.59
C ALA A 93 -11.42 -1.70 -13.61
N LEU A 94 -11.91 -1.52 -12.38
CA LEU A 94 -12.05 -2.61 -11.41
C LEU A 94 -13.06 -3.67 -11.87
N THR A 95 -14.18 -3.24 -12.46
CA THR A 95 -15.17 -4.14 -13.01
C THR A 95 -14.59 -4.99 -14.15
N VAL A 96 -13.81 -4.38 -15.04
CA VAL A 96 -13.09 -5.10 -16.11
C VAL A 96 -12.10 -6.09 -15.50
N ALA A 97 -11.35 -5.71 -14.47
CA ALA A 97 -10.40 -6.59 -13.79
C ALA A 97 -11.09 -7.78 -13.12
N LYS A 98 -12.25 -7.57 -12.47
CA LYS A 98 -13.05 -8.64 -11.85
C LYS A 98 -13.59 -9.68 -12.85
N ASN A 99 -13.91 -9.24 -14.06
CA ASN A 99 -14.47 -10.09 -15.11
C ASN A 99 -13.41 -10.60 -16.10
N ALA A 100 -12.14 -10.32 -15.86
CA ALA A 100 -11.06 -10.70 -16.76
C ALA A 100 -10.80 -12.21 -16.72
N THR A 101 -10.49 -12.78 -17.88
CA THR A 101 -10.03 -14.18 -18.00
C THR A 101 -8.56 -14.29 -17.57
N ALA A 102 -8.07 -15.52 -17.34
CA ALA A 102 -6.67 -15.75 -16.96
C ALA A 102 -5.66 -15.07 -17.90
N GLY A 103 -5.96 -15.02 -19.21
CA GLY A 103 -5.08 -14.37 -20.20
C GLY A 103 -5.11 -12.85 -20.20
N THR A 104 -6.15 -12.21 -19.67
CA THR A 104 -6.33 -10.75 -19.67
C THR A 104 -6.25 -10.13 -18.28
N ALA A 105 -6.27 -10.95 -17.22
CA ALA A 105 -6.33 -10.49 -15.83
C ALA A 105 -5.19 -9.54 -15.45
N THR A 106 -3.94 -9.87 -15.80
CA THR A 106 -2.77 -9.04 -15.49
C THR A 106 -2.88 -7.66 -16.13
N ALA A 107 -3.27 -7.59 -17.40
CA ALA A 107 -3.42 -6.31 -18.10
C ALA A 107 -4.56 -5.48 -17.53
N ALA A 108 -5.68 -6.11 -17.18
CA ALA A 108 -6.83 -5.43 -16.57
C ALA A 108 -6.51 -4.90 -15.17
N CYS A 109 -5.82 -5.67 -14.32
CA CYS A 109 -5.39 -5.21 -13.01
C CYS A 109 -4.41 -4.04 -13.11
N ARG A 110 -3.43 -4.11 -14.01
CA ARG A 110 -2.49 -3.00 -14.26
C ARG A 110 -3.21 -1.72 -14.71
N ALA A 111 -4.22 -1.84 -15.57
CA ALA A 111 -4.99 -0.69 -16.02
C ALA A 111 -5.75 -0.03 -14.85
N CYS A 112 -6.32 -0.83 -13.95
CA CYS A 112 -6.98 -0.34 -12.75
C CYS A 112 -5.98 0.33 -11.79
N GLU A 113 -4.84 -0.29 -11.54
CA GLU A 113 -3.75 0.26 -10.73
C GLU A 113 -3.24 1.59 -11.29
N GLN A 114 -2.96 1.65 -12.58
CA GLN A 114 -2.54 2.89 -13.24
C GLN A 114 -3.58 4.00 -13.14
N ALA A 115 -4.86 3.68 -13.32
CA ALA A 115 -5.93 4.65 -13.15
C ALA A 115 -5.97 5.19 -11.71
N LEU A 116 -5.76 4.35 -10.71
CA LEU A 116 -5.71 4.72 -9.30
C LEU A 116 -4.49 5.61 -8.98
N ILE A 117 -3.29 5.21 -9.40
CA ILE A 117 -2.05 5.98 -9.17
C ILE A 117 -2.12 7.35 -9.84
N GLN A 118 -2.71 7.45 -11.04
CA GLN A 118 -2.88 8.72 -11.75
C GLN A 118 -3.74 9.75 -11.01
N THR A 119 -4.56 9.32 -10.05
CA THR A 119 -5.32 10.27 -9.20
C THR A 119 -4.45 10.98 -8.16
N GLY A 120 -3.27 10.43 -7.86
CA GLY A 120 -2.44 10.89 -6.74
C GLY A 120 -2.98 10.51 -5.35
N ALA A 121 -4.12 9.83 -5.28
CA ALA A 121 -4.75 9.44 -4.01
C ALA A 121 -4.02 8.25 -3.34
N VAL A 122 -3.32 7.45 -4.10
CA VAL A 122 -2.52 6.32 -3.62
C VAL A 122 -1.15 6.33 -4.27
N LEU A 123 -0.13 6.17 -3.45
CA LEU A 123 1.24 6.01 -3.90
C LEU A 123 1.85 4.76 -3.21
N PRO A 124 2.10 3.68 -3.95
CA PRO A 124 2.87 2.55 -3.43
C PRO A 124 4.30 3.00 -3.10
N VAL A 125 4.76 2.74 -1.89
CA VAL A 125 6.08 3.22 -1.44
C VAL A 125 7.10 2.09 -1.44
N PHE A 126 6.77 0.95 -0.81
CA PHE A 126 7.63 -0.23 -0.75
C PHE A 126 6.83 -1.48 -0.41
N TYR A 127 7.45 -2.63 -0.59
CA TYR A 127 6.95 -3.92 -0.14
C TYR A 127 7.86 -4.45 0.96
N GLU A 128 7.28 -4.95 2.03
CA GLU A 128 8.03 -5.67 3.05
C GLU A 128 8.29 -7.11 2.59
N SER A 129 9.53 -7.58 2.83
CA SER A 129 9.90 -8.97 2.61
C SER A 129 9.84 -9.73 3.93
N ALA A 130 9.11 -10.85 3.95
CA ALA A 130 9.16 -11.77 5.07
C ALA A 130 10.33 -12.74 4.90
N TYR A 131 11.09 -12.96 5.97
CA TYR A 131 12.21 -13.87 6.01
C TYR A 131 11.92 -15.00 6.98
N TYR A 132 12.19 -16.22 6.55
CA TYR A 132 12.08 -17.41 7.39
C TYR A 132 13.48 -17.98 7.61
N VAL A 133 13.86 -18.10 8.88
CA VAL A 133 15.15 -18.67 9.27
C VAL A 133 14.91 -20.07 9.80
N MET A 134 15.60 -21.04 9.24
CA MET A 134 15.54 -22.44 9.68
C MET A 134 16.89 -22.87 10.20
N ALA A 135 16.87 -23.77 11.20
CA ALA A 135 18.09 -24.42 11.68
C ALA A 135 18.70 -25.28 10.56
N GLY A 136 20.04 -25.46 10.58
CA GLY A 136 20.72 -26.36 9.67
C GLY A 136 20.17 -27.79 9.79
N GLY A 137 20.06 -28.50 8.67
CA GLY A 137 19.50 -29.85 8.61
C GLY A 137 17.97 -29.91 8.53
N VAL A 138 17.25 -28.79 8.57
CA VAL A 138 15.80 -28.76 8.33
C VAL A 138 15.53 -28.66 6.83
N SER A 139 14.66 -29.54 6.30
CA SER A 139 14.21 -29.53 4.90
C SER A 139 12.71 -29.83 4.83
N GLY A 140 12.11 -29.73 3.63
CA GLY A 140 10.69 -30.01 3.41
C GLY A 140 9.75 -28.90 3.90
N VAL A 141 10.25 -27.73 4.29
CA VAL A 141 9.42 -26.55 4.59
C VAL A 141 8.97 -25.93 3.29
N GLN A 142 7.68 -25.75 3.13
CA GLN A 142 7.09 -25.18 1.92
C GLN A 142 6.52 -23.79 2.22
N PHE A 143 6.84 -22.82 1.38
CA PHE A 143 6.23 -21.52 1.38
C PHE A 143 5.10 -21.47 0.35
N HIS A 144 3.91 -21.11 0.80
CA HIS A 144 2.74 -20.93 -0.08
C HIS A 144 2.56 -19.45 -0.41
N PRO A 145 3.07 -19.00 -1.55
CA PRO A 145 3.01 -17.58 -1.92
C PRO A 145 1.56 -17.05 -1.95
N GLY A 146 0.56 -17.87 -2.31
CA GLY A 146 -0.85 -17.46 -2.39
C GLY A 146 -1.51 -17.09 -1.06
N SER A 147 -0.99 -17.60 0.05
CA SER A 147 -1.52 -17.35 1.40
C SER A 147 -0.54 -16.67 2.33
N GLY A 148 0.72 -16.48 1.90
CA GLY A 148 1.81 -16.01 2.76
C GLY A 148 2.14 -16.98 3.90
N ARG A 149 1.63 -18.22 3.86
CA ARG A 149 1.79 -19.19 4.95
C ARG A 149 2.97 -20.11 4.68
N VAL A 150 3.57 -20.57 5.77
CA VAL A 150 4.59 -21.63 5.77
C VAL A 150 3.94 -22.94 6.21
N SER A 151 4.13 -23.99 5.45
CA SER A 151 3.73 -25.35 5.81
C SER A 151 4.93 -26.14 6.31
N PHE A 152 4.74 -26.79 7.43
CA PHE A 152 5.73 -27.70 8.04
C PHE A 152 5.32 -29.17 7.92
N VAL A 153 4.28 -29.47 7.14
CA VAL A 153 3.72 -30.84 7.03
C VAL A 153 4.76 -31.86 6.56
N GLU A 154 5.66 -31.45 5.67
CA GLU A 154 6.73 -32.29 5.12
C GLU A 154 8.11 -31.95 5.72
N ALA A 155 8.13 -31.13 6.78
CA ALA A 155 9.37 -30.72 7.39
C ALA A 155 10.03 -31.91 8.11
N VAL A 156 11.28 -32.18 7.77
CA VAL A 156 12.12 -33.20 8.40
C VAL A 156 13.43 -32.56 8.86
N ARG A 157 13.98 -33.10 9.91
CA ARG A 157 15.31 -32.73 10.39
C ARG A 157 16.24 -33.93 10.21
N ALA A 158 17.29 -33.74 9.41
CA ALA A 158 18.38 -34.70 9.26
C ALA A 158 19.38 -34.63 10.43
#